data_3dfd4c02b0d1d719d2b4464f4b34520d
#
_entry.id   3dfd4c02b0d1d719d2b4464f4b34520d
#
_cell.length_a   1.000
_cell.length_b   1.000
_cell.length_c   1.000
_cell.angle_alpha   90.00
_cell.angle_beta   90.00
_cell.angle_gamma   90.00
#
_symmetry.space_group_name_H-M   'P 1'
#
loop_
_entity.id
_entity.type
_entity.pdbx_description
1 polymer ?
#
loop_
_entity_poly.entity_id
_entity_poly.type
_entity_poly.pdbx_seq_one_letter_code
_entity_poly.pdbx_strand_id
1 'polypeptide(L)'
;MCIRDRDWASLRKCVPVASGGIHCGQMHQLINYLGDDCVMQFGGGTIGHPDGIQAGATANRVALECMVLARNEGRDYINEGPQILRDAAKTCGPLQTALDLWKDITFNYASTDTADFAETATANV
;
A
#
# COMPACT_ATOMS: atom_id res chain seq x y z
N MET A 1 -10.13 13.39 -4.11
CA MET A 1 -10.07 14.61 -3.30
C MET A 1 -9.04 14.42 -2.20
N CYS A 2 -8.09 15.29 -2.12
CA CYS A 2 -7.04 15.16 -1.11
C CYS A 2 -7.28 16.15 0.03
N ILE A 3 -7.48 15.66 1.23
CA ILE A 3 -7.61 16.49 2.44
C ILE A 3 -6.37 17.39 2.61
N ARG A 4 -5.20 16.92 2.15
CA ARG A 4 -3.94 17.66 2.18
C ARG A 4 -3.95 18.94 1.35
N ASP A 5 -4.73 18.97 0.28
CA ASP A 5 -4.72 20.07 -0.69
C ASP A 5 -5.67 21.20 -0.31
N ARG A 6 -6.46 21.00 0.74
CA ARG A 6 -7.39 22.01 1.22
C ARG A 6 -6.71 22.99 2.16
N ASP A 7 -7.11 24.24 2.06
CA ASP A 7 -6.74 25.25 3.04
C ASP A 7 -7.54 25.03 4.33
N TRP A 8 -6.83 24.84 5.43
CA TRP A 8 -7.38 24.64 6.77
C TRP A 8 -7.32 25.93 7.61
N ALA A 9 -7.23 27.08 6.94
CA ALA A 9 -7.06 28.40 7.56
C ALA A 9 -5.87 28.42 8.53
N SER A 10 -6.09 28.71 9.80
CA SER A 10 -5.03 28.77 10.83
C SER A 10 -4.62 27.40 11.39
N LEU A 11 -5.30 26.31 11.01
CA LEU A 11 -4.98 24.98 11.49
C LEU A 11 -3.80 24.38 10.74
N ARG A 12 -3.06 23.50 11.42
CA ARG A 12 -1.97 22.76 10.79
C ARG A 12 -2.53 21.75 9.78
N LYS A 13 -1.78 21.53 8.73
CA LYS A 13 -2.11 20.50 7.74
C LYS A 13 -2.11 19.11 8.38
N CYS A 14 -3.01 18.25 7.90
CA CYS A 14 -3.09 16.85 8.32
C CYS A 14 -2.17 15.97 7.48
N VAL A 15 -1.66 14.91 8.10
CA VAL A 15 -1.00 13.80 7.41
C VAL A 15 -2.01 12.66 7.29
N PRO A 16 -2.30 12.17 6.07
CA PRO A 16 -3.23 11.06 5.89
C PRO A 16 -2.64 9.77 6.45
N VAL A 17 -3.52 8.95 7.02
CA VAL A 17 -3.17 7.63 7.53
C VAL A 17 -3.91 6.58 6.71
N ALA A 18 -3.18 5.75 5.99
CA ALA A 18 -3.73 4.56 5.35
C ALA A 18 -3.88 3.46 6.41
N SER A 19 -5.11 3.08 6.69
CA SER A 19 -5.43 2.09 7.72
C SER A 19 -6.63 1.25 7.30
N GLY A 20 -6.72 0.04 7.83
CA GLY A 20 -7.85 -0.86 7.63
C GLY A 20 -7.72 -1.73 6.39
N GLY A 21 -7.39 -3.00 6.62
CA GLY A 21 -7.36 -4.03 5.60
C GLY A 21 -6.23 -3.94 4.56
N ILE A 22 -5.27 -3.06 4.71
CA ILE A 22 -4.13 -2.95 3.80
C ILE A 22 -3.07 -4.01 4.07
N HIS A 23 -2.38 -4.45 3.01
CA HIS A 23 -1.27 -5.40 3.08
C HIS A 23 -0.13 -5.03 2.12
N CYS A 24 1.02 -5.67 2.27
CA CYS A 24 2.24 -5.35 1.51
C CYS A 24 2.08 -5.42 -0.02
N GLY A 25 1.18 -6.26 -0.53
CA GLY A 25 0.89 -6.38 -1.97
C GLY A 25 0.27 -5.13 -2.60
N GLN A 26 -0.27 -4.22 -1.79
CA GLN A 26 -0.88 -2.96 -2.23
C GLN A 26 0.07 -1.76 -2.12
N MET A 27 1.33 -1.97 -1.79
CA MET A 27 2.27 -0.90 -1.48
C MET A 27 2.40 0.12 -2.62
N HIS A 28 2.47 -0.33 -3.87
CA HIS A 28 2.54 0.53 -5.05
C HIS A 28 1.32 1.45 -5.18
N GLN A 29 0.12 0.93 -4.90
CA GLN A 29 -1.12 1.70 -4.96
C GLN A 29 -1.17 2.74 -3.83
N LEU A 30 -0.80 2.36 -2.62
CA LEU A 30 -0.81 3.26 -1.46
C LEU A 30 0.12 4.45 -1.66
N ILE A 31 1.34 4.22 -2.17
CA ILE A 31 2.29 5.29 -2.48
C ILE A 31 1.75 6.18 -3.59
N ASN A 32 1.12 5.61 -4.62
CA ASN A 32 0.53 6.38 -5.70
C ASN A 32 -0.60 7.29 -5.24
N TYR A 33 -1.51 6.78 -4.39
CA TYR A 33 -2.66 7.54 -3.93
C TYR A 33 -2.32 8.60 -2.90
N LEU A 34 -1.40 8.29 -1.99
CA LEU A 34 -1.14 9.12 -0.82
C LEU A 34 0.15 9.94 -0.92
N GLY A 35 1.06 9.57 -1.83
CA GLY A 35 2.37 10.20 -1.94
C GLY A 35 3.27 9.88 -0.73
N ASP A 36 4.25 10.75 -0.50
CA ASP A 36 5.30 10.50 0.50
C ASP A 36 4.93 10.95 1.92
N ASP A 37 4.05 11.95 2.02
CA ASP A 37 3.63 12.51 3.30
C ASP A 37 2.42 11.76 3.84
N CYS A 38 2.59 10.49 4.17
CA CYS A 38 1.53 9.65 4.73
C CYS A 38 2.06 8.69 5.80
N VAL A 39 1.15 8.19 6.61
CA VAL A 39 1.41 7.09 7.54
C VAL A 39 0.70 5.85 7.02
N MET A 40 1.42 4.76 6.89
CA MET A 40 0.85 3.46 6.51
C MET A 40 0.77 2.57 7.74
N GLN A 41 -0.45 2.26 8.17
CA GLN A 41 -0.72 1.46 9.36
C GLN A 41 -1.14 0.04 8.96
N PHE A 42 -0.19 -0.88 8.98
CA PHE A 42 -0.42 -2.30 8.70
C PHE A 42 -0.74 -3.06 10.00
N GLY A 43 -1.97 -3.03 10.47
CA GLY A 43 -2.40 -3.80 11.64
C GLY A 43 -2.50 -5.29 11.30
N GLY A 44 -3.58 -5.72 10.65
CA GLY A 44 -3.79 -7.10 10.25
C GLY A 44 -2.70 -7.64 9.32
N GLY A 45 -2.17 -6.81 8.42
CA GLY A 45 -1.07 -7.17 7.52
C GLY A 45 0.27 -7.44 8.21
N THR A 46 0.40 -7.08 9.48
CA THR A 46 1.58 -7.41 10.30
C THR A 46 1.27 -8.54 11.28
N ILE A 47 0.19 -8.38 12.07
CA ILE A 47 -0.18 -9.32 13.14
C ILE A 47 -0.67 -10.66 12.58
N GLY A 48 -1.37 -10.64 11.45
CA GLY A 48 -1.91 -11.83 10.78
C GLY A 48 -0.92 -12.60 9.92
N HIS A 49 0.36 -12.24 9.92
CA HIS A 49 1.36 -12.98 9.16
C HIS A 49 1.55 -14.40 9.73
N PRO A 50 1.55 -15.46 8.87
CA PRO A 50 1.67 -16.86 9.34
C PRO A 50 2.93 -17.12 10.17
N ASP A 51 4.04 -16.47 9.80
CA ASP A 51 5.33 -16.63 10.48
C ASP A 51 5.52 -15.63 11.64
N GLY A 52 4.45 -14.99 12.08
CA GLY A 52 4.42 -14.09 13.23
C GLY A 52 4.66 -12.62 12.90
N ILE A 53 4.53 -11.79 13.93
CA ILE A 53 4.52 -10.31 13.81
C ILE A 53 5.82 -9.77 13.20
N GLN A 54 6.96 -10.32 13.59
CA GLN A 54 8.26 -9.87 13.09
C GLN A 54 8.39 -10.12 11.59
N ALA A 55 7.91 -11.27 11.11
CA ALA A 55 7.89 -11.57 9.67
C ALA A 55 6.95 -10.63 8.92
N GLY A 56 5.78 -10.34 9.47
CA GLY A 56 4.85 -9.34 8.90
C GLY A 56 5.47 -7.95 8.80
N ALA A 57 6.15 -7.49 9.84
CA ALA A 57 6.85 -6.20 9.84
C ALA A 57 7.98 -6.19 8.79
N THR A 58 8.73 -7.28 8.67
CA THR A 58 9.78 -7.43 7.65
C THR A 58 9.20 -7.38 6.23
N ALA A 59 8.10 -8.10 5.97
CA ALA A 59 7.42 -8.09 4.67
C ALA A 59 6.98 -6.67 4.27
N ASN A 60 6.34 -5.94 5.17
CA ASN A 60 5.89 -4.57 4.92
C ASN A 60 7.08 -3.63 4.67
N ARG A 61 8.16 -3.77 5.44
CA ARG A 61 9.36 -2.95 5.27
C ARG A 61 10.04 -3.18 3.93
N VAL A 62 10.24 -4.41 3.53
CA VAL A 62 10.88 -4.76 2.25
C VAL A 62 10.00 -4.30 1.08
N ALA A 63 8.68 -4.47 1.18
CA ALA A 63 7.75 -3.98 0.17
C ALA A 63 7.83 -2.44 0.01
N LEU A 64 7.92 -1.69 1.11
CA LEU A 64 8.08 -0.24 1.04
C LEU A 64 9.42 0.15 0.42
N GLU A 65 10.51 -0.46 0.86
CA GLU A 65 11.86 -0.15 0.37
C GLU A 65 12.00 -0.38 -1.14
N CYS A 66 11.52 -1.51 -1.65
CA CYS A 66 11.62 -1.80 -3.08
C CYS A 66 10.77 -0.82 -3.93
N MET A 67 9.62 -0.35 -3.43
CA MET A 67 8.82 0.65 -4.13
C MET A 67 9.50 2.03 -4.13
N VAL A 68 10.07 2.44 -3.00
CA VAL A 68 10.80 3.71 -2.90
C VAL A 68 12.03 3.71 -3.81
N LEU A 69 12.78 2.60 -3.86
CA LEU A 69 13.92 2.44 -4.77
C LEU A 69 13.48 2.53 -6.23
N ALA A 70 12.45 1.80 -6.63
CA ALA A 70 11.93 1.83 -7.99
C ALA A 70 11.49 3.23 -8.42
N ARG A 71 10.81 3.95 -7.53
CA ARG A 71 10.43 5.35 -7.78
C ARG A 71 11.65 6.25 -7.96
N ASN A 72 12.64 6.13 -7.09
CA ASN A 72 13.86 6.93 -7.14
C ASN A 72 14.71 6.65 -8.40
N GLU A 73 14.62 5.44 -8.93
CA GLU A 73 15.22 5.03 -10.21
C GLU A 73 14.41 5.50 -11.43
N GLY A 74 13.26 6.14 -11.22
CA GLY A 74 12.39 6.61 -12.29
C GLY A 74 11.61 5.48 -13.00
N ARG A 75 11.48 4.32 -12.38
CA ARG A 75 10.67 3.20 -12.91
C ARG A 75 9.18 3.51 -12.77
N ASP A 76 8.38 2.90 -13.65
CA ASP A 76 6.93 2.94 -13.54
C ASP A 76 6.45 1.97 -12.43
N TYR A 77 6.69 2.38 -11.18
CA TYR A 77 6.37 1.55 -10.00
C TYR A 77 4.87 1.27 -9.84
N ILE A 78 4.00 1.96 -10.58
CA ILE A 78 2.56 1.72 -10.55
C ILE A 78 2.24 0.49 -11.40
N ASN A 79 2.65 0.50 -12.66
CA ASN A 79 2.39 -0.60 -13.59
C ASN A 79 3.32 -1.80 -13.33
N GLU A 80 4.57 -1.55 -12.97
CA GLU A 80 5.55 -2.58 -12.63
C GLU A 80 5.43 -3.06 -11.17
N GLY A 81 4.66 -2.39 -10.33
CA GLY A 81 4.57 -2.62 -8.89
C GLY A 81 4.40 -4.09 -8.48
N PRO A 82 3.45 -4.83 -9.06
CA PRO A 82 3.30 -6.26 -8.76
C PRO A 82 4.55 -7.08 -9.10
N GLN A 83 5.25 -6.74 -10.18
CA GLN A 83 6.47 -7.44 -10.58
C GLN A 83 7.65 -7.09 -9.65
N ILE A 84 7.78 -5.82 -9.27
CA ILE A 84 8.81 -5.37 -8.32
C ILE A 84 8.66 -6.07 -6.99
N LEU A 85 7.43 -6.20 -6.47
CA LEU A 85 7.15 -6.93 -5.23
C LEU A 85 7.49 -8.41 -5.35
N ARG A 86 7.13 -9.06 -6.44
CA ARG A 86 7.49 -10.47 -6.69
C ARG A 86 9.00 -10.69 -6.80
N ASP A 87 9.72 -9.75 -7.41
CA ASP A 87 11.17 -9.84 -7.50
C ASP A 87 11.84 -9.65 -6.14
N ALA A 88 11.37 -8.71 -5.32
CA ALA A 88 11.83 -8.53 -3.95
C ALA A 88 11.52 -9.76 -3.07
N ALA A 89 10.39 -10.40 -3.29
CA ALA A 89 9.97 -11.60 -2.56
C ALA A 89 10.92 -12.80 -2.79
N LYS A 90 11.59 -12.87 -3.93
CA LYS A 90 12.57 -13.95 -4.20
C LYS A 90 13.71 -14.00 -3.18
N THR A 91 14.02 -12.88 -2.56
CA THR A 91 15.07 -12.74 -1.54
C THR A 91 14.54 -12.53 -0.13
N CYS A 92 13.21 -12.43 0.02
CA CYS A 92 12.55 -12.18 1.30
C CYS A 92 11.39 -13.16 1.49
N GLY A 93 11.64 -14.26 2.19
CA GLY A 93 10.64 -15.30 2.49
C GLY A 93 9.36 -14.75 3.14
N PRO A 94 9.44 -13.87 4.17
CA PRO A 94 8.28 -13.24 4.76
C PRO A 94 7.41 -12.46 3.74
N LEU A 95 8.02 -11.76 2.80
CA LEU A 95 7.28 -11.05 1.75
C LEU A 95 6.61 -12.04 0.80
N GLN A 96 7.29 -13.12 0.42
CA GLN A 96 6.70 -14.16 -0.43
C GLN A 96 5.47 -14.79 0.24
N THR A 97 5.59 -15.18 1.51
CA THR A 97 4.48 -15.74 2.29
C THR A 97 3.28 -14.79 2.35
N ALA A 98 3.53 -13.51 2.60
CA ALA A 98 2.49 -12.50 2.67
C ALA A 98 1.79 -12.28 1.32
N LEU A 99 2.53 -12.21 0.22
CA LEU A 99 1.97 -12.06 -1.13
C LEU A 99 1.13 -13.28 -1.52
N ASP A 100 1.58 -14.49 -1.20
CA ASP A 100 0.83 -15.72 -1.49
C ASP A 100 -0.46 -15.82 -0.67
N LEU A 101 -0.42 -15.39 0.60
CA LEU A 101 -1.58 -15.44 1.49
C LEU A 101 -2.68 -14.45 1.08
N TRP A 102 -2.29 -13.22 0.71
CA TRP A 102 -3.24 -12.14 0.47
C TRP A 102 -3.44 -11.79 -1.00
N LYS A 103 -2.98 -12.63 -1.92
CA LYS A 103 -3.07 -12.41 -3.38
C LYS A 103 -4.49 -12.12 -3.90
N ASP A 104 -5.50 -12.70 -3.25
CA ASP A 104 -6.90 -12.59 -3.65
C ASP A 104 -7.66 -11.51 -2.86
N ILE A 105 -6.98 -10.82 -1.92
CA ILE A 105 -7.60 -9.76 -1.14
C ILE A 105 -7.40 -8.43 -1.85
N THR A 106 -8.45 -7.97 -2.49
CA THR A 106 -8.53 -6.66 -3.13
C THR A 106 -9.59 -5.82 -2.44
N PHE A 107 -9.34 -4.52 -2.29
CA PHE A 107 -10.28 -3.58 -1.71
C PHE A 107 -10.98 -2.81 -2.82
N ASN A 108 -12.09 -3.31 -3.29
CA ASN A 108 -13.00 -2.63 -4.20
C ASN A 108 -14.23 -2.20 -3.41
N TYR A 109 -14.15 -1.06 -2.75
CA TYR A 109 -15.32 -0.47 -2.12
C TYR A 109 -15.96 0.53 -3.07
N ALA A 110 -17.20 0.25 -3.50
CA ALA A 110 -18.02 1.28 -4.11
C ALA A 110 -18.37 2.31 -3.03
N SER A 111 -18.13 3.60 -3.31
CA SER A 111 -18.64 4.67 -2.45
C SER A 111 -20.17 4.70 -2.60
N THR A 112 -20.87 4.59 -1.48
CA THR A 112 -22.34 4.72 -1.47
C THR A 112 -22.80 6.15 -1.32
N ASP A 113 -21.90 7.10 -1.09
CA ASP A 113 -22.22 8.46 -0.64
C ASP A 113 -22.19 9.51 -1.76
N THR A 114 -21.71 9.16 -2.95
CA THR A 114 -21.67 10.10 -4.08
C THR A 114 -22.05 9.39 -5.37
N ALA A 115 -23.03 9.94 -6.07
CA ALA A 115 -23.49 9.45 -7.37
C ALA A 115 -22.42 9.54 -8.48
N ASP A 116 -21.34 10.25 -8.23
CA ASP A 116 -20.29 10.58 -9.20
C ASP A 116 -19.00 9.76 -9.01
N PHE A 117 -19.04 8.75 -8.17
CA PHE A 117 -17.85 7.93 -7.91
C PHE A 117 -17.62 6.93 -9.04
N ALA A 118 -16.64 7.22 -9.88
CA ALA A 118 -16.12 6.20 -10.79
C ALA A 118 -15.42 5.10 -9.99
N GLU A 119 -15.79 3.85 -10.21
CA GLU A 119 -15.09 2.70 -9.63
C GLU A 119 -13.59 2.82 -9.92
N THR A 120 -12.80 3.02 -8.89
CA THR A 120 -11.36 2.95 -9.02
C THR A 120 -11.00 1.48 -9.12
N ALA A 121 -10.66 1.04 -10.32
CA ALA A 121 -10.16 -0.31 -10.50
C ALA A 121 -8.91 -0.49 -9.63
N THR A 122 -9.04 -1.29 -8.57
CA THR A 122 -7.86 -1.79 -7.87
C THR A 122 -7.17 -2.76 -8.81
N ALA A 123 -5.92 -2.50 -9.12
CA ALA A 123 -5.15 -3.44 -9.92
C ALA A 123 -5.12 -4.79 -9.17
N ASN A 124 -5.59 -5.84 -9.82
CA ASN A 124 -5.43 -7.18 -9.32
C ASN A 124 -3.93 -7.48 -9.23
N VAL A 125 -3.45 -7.73 -8.05
CA VAL A 125 -2.07 -8.13 -7.79
C VAL A 125 -1.87 -9.57 -8.20
#